data_66900d9da9e2a2d61560a804a615e222
#
_entry.id   66900d9da9e2a2d61560a804a615e222
#
_cell.length_a   1.000
_cell.length_b   1.000
_cell.length_c   1.000
_cell.angle_alpha   90.00
_cell.angle_beta   90.00
_cell.angle_gamma   90.00
#
_symmetry.space_group_name_H-M   'P 1'
#
loop_
_entity.id
_entity.type
_entity.pdbx_description
1 polymer ?
#
loop_
_entity_poly.entity_id
_entity_poly.type
_entity_poly.pdbx_seq_one_letter_code
_entity_poly.pdbx_strand_id
1 'polypeptide(L)'
;MTDRSPRERRSGGTGLCAPPVRHGLVLTAAVLVCCAVVLALCWASWSGVRDQLTGLTARAVGTVTETEVGGVADTVRVRWQPAGGAERVLDVRLGGSVPPVGSRTEVAYDPADPTRATVPGSAAIVDGNRALTDAFCVAVVAIAVLVLGGVRWWFAAAAVRRRPRRIAARRVRIQSGLLSRSWLETEHEPQRWVPVHFDPLLVTLPAPTTVTFLGDPLRDSWVGAEIDGRRIYPAGRVRTSEPRGRRVDNPMRPDADTARRARRATLGRHLLLDAALVAPAPLVGLFWAYLDGGGLSSWAGATAIAAVVGLWTGAYRGSDPS
;
A
#
# COMPACT_ATOMS: atom_id res chain seq x y z
N MET A 1 -42.19 23.48 -41.54
CA MET A 1 -41.28 22.28 -41.51
C MET A 1 -40.16 22.60 -40.54
N THR A 2 -40.41 22.34 -39.26
CA THR A 2 -39.58 22.75 -38.12
C THR A 2 -38.59 21.63 -37.82
N ASP A 3 -37.34 21.93 -38.10
CA ASP A 3 -36.19 21.09 -37.78
C ASP A 3 -35.96 21.03 -36.26
N ARG A 4 -36.21 19.86 -35.64
CA ARG A 4 -35.93 19.61 -34.24
C ARG A 4 -34.51 19.08 -34.14
N SER A 5 -33.55 19.93 -33.73
CA SER A 5 -32.22 19.50 -33.35
C SER A 5 -32.28 18.46 -32.22
N PRO A 6 -31.46 17.38 -32.26
CA PRO A 6 -31.42 16.39 -31.21
C PRO A 6 -30.82 17.01 -29.95
N ARG A 7 -31.59 17.03 -28.85
CA ARG A 7 -31.09 17.37 -27.51
C ARG A 7 -29.97 16.41 -27.15
N GLU A 8 -28.74 16.94 -27.13
CA GLU A 8 -27.59 16.30 -26.50
C GLU A 8 -27.94 15.87 -25.07
N ARG A 9 -28.03 14.56 -24.87
CA ARG A 9 -28.08 14.01 -23.52
C ARG A 9 -26.74 14.29 -22.85
N ARG A 10 -26.69 15.35 -22.06
CA ARG A 10 -25.63 15.53 -21.07
C ARG A 10 -25.70 14.37 -20.05
N SER A 11 -25.02 13.27 -20.30
CA SER A 11 -24.75 12.26 -19.28
C SER A 11 -23.63 12.80 -18.38
N GLY A 12 -24.00 13.69 -17.47
CA GLY A 12 -23.15 14.09 -16.36
C GLY A 12 -22.92 12.93 -15.41
N GLY A 13 -22.12 11.96 -15.80
CA GLY A 13 -21.65 10.92 -14.88
C GLY A 13 -20.93 11.58 -13.73
N THR A 14 -21.48 11.47 -12.53
CA THR A 14 -20.88 11.92 -11.27
C THR A 14 -19.45 11.39 -11.19
N GLY A 15 -18.48 12.25 -10.84
CA GLY A 15 -17.04 12.00 -10.92
C GLY A 15 -16.54 10.73 -10.21
N LEU A 16 -17.32 10.09 -9.33
CA LEU A 16 -17.01 8.83 -8.66
C LEU A 16 -17.15 7.58 -9.57
N CYS A 17 -17.85 7.66 -10.70
CA CYS A 17 -18.04 6.54 -11.63
C CYS A 17 -16.96 6.44 -12.71
N ALA A 18 -15.98 7.35 -12.75
CA ALA A 18 -14.88 7.25 -13.70
C ALA A 18 -14.01 6.01 -13.43
N PRO A 19 -13.70 5.19 -14.45
CA PRO A 19 -12.92 3.95 -14.26
C PRO A 19 -11.62 4.10 -13.48
N PRO A 20 -10.78 5.15 -13.71
CA PRO A 20 -9.55 5.33 -12.97
C PRO A 20 -9.77 5.68 -11.49
N VAL A 21 -10.83 6.43 -11.16
CA VAL A 21 -11.20 6.74 -9.77
C VAL A 21 -11.60 5.46 -9.04
N ARG A 22 -12.43 4.63 -9.68
CA ARG A 22 -12.86 3.33 -9.13
C ARG A 22 -11.67 2.40 -8.90
N HIS A 23 -10.73 2.31 -9.84
CA HIS A 23 -9.51 1.48 -9.69
C HIS A 23 -8.67 1.95 -8.50
N GLY A 24 -8.40 3.25 -8.40
CA GLY A 24 -7.66 3.82 -7.27
C GLY A 24 -8.35 3.58 -5.92
N LEU A 25 -9.68 3.76 -5.84
CA LEU A 25 -10.45 3.52 -4.62
C LEU A 25 -10.45 2.05 -4.20
N VAL A 26 -10.63 1.12 -5.16
CA VAL A 26 -10.60 -0.34 -4.87
C VAL A 26 -9.24 -0.74 -4.30
N LEU A 27 -8.14 -0.28 -4.89
CA LEU A 27 -6.81 -0.63 -4.38
C LEU A 27 -6.48 0.09 -3.05
N THR A 28 -6.95 1.32 -2.85
CA THR A 28 -6.86 1.97 -1.54
C THR A 28 -7.60 1.17 -0.48
N ALA A 29 -8.83 0.75 -0.77
CA ALA A 29 -9.60 -0.10 0.15
C ALA A 29 -8.90 -1.43 0.41
N ALA A 30 -8.32 -2.07 -0.61
CA ALA A 30 -7.56 -3.31 -0.45
C ALA A 30 -6.35 -3.15 0.47
N VAL A 31 -5.55 -2.05 0.33
CA VAL A 31 -4.45 -1.76 1.26
C VAL A 31 -4.98 -1.59 2.68
N LEU A 32 -6.03 -0.80 2.86
CA LEU A 32 -6.59 -0.55 4.19
C LEU A 32 -7.16 -1.81 4.85
N VAL A 33 -7.78 -2.70 4.06
CA VAL A 33 -8.24 -4.00 4.56
C VAL A 33 -7.06 -4.87 5.00
N CYS A 34 -6.00 -4.97 4.20
CA CYS A 34 -4.78 -5.70 4.60
C CYS A 34 -4.19 -5.11 5.89
N CYS A 35 -4.06 -3.78 5.98
CA CYS A 35 -3.58 -3.11 7.18
C CYS A 35 -4.49 -3.40 8.39
N ALA A 36 -5.81 -3.33 8.21
CA ALA A 36 -6.77 -3.58 9.29
C ALA A 36 -6.69 -5.02 9.81
N VAL A 37 -6.52 -6.00 8.93
CA VAL A 37 -6.34 -7.41 9.33
C VAL A 37 -5.07 -7.57 10.16
N VAL A 38 -3.94 -7.03 9.69
CA VAL A 38 -2.66 -7.13 10.43
C VAL A 38 -2.77 -6.40 11.77
N LEU A 39 -3.36 -5.20 11.81
CA LEU A 39 -3.61 -4.46 13.06
C LEU A 39 -4.47 -5.25 14.04
N ALA A 40 -5.51 -5.93 13.56
CA ALA A 40 -6.37 -6.77 14.41
C ALA A 40 -5.59 -7.96 14.99
N LEU A 41 -4.73 -8.60 14.21
CA LEU A 41 -3.85 -9.68 14.67
C LEU A 41 -2.83 -9.18 15.71
N CYS A 42 -2.19 -8.04 15.46
CA CYS A 42 -1.29 -7.40 16.42
C CYS A 42 -2.00 -7.05 17.72
N TRP A 43 -3.22 -6.50 17.63
CA TRP A 43 -4.04 -6.19 18.80
C TRP A 43 -4.40 -7.42 19.60
N ALA A 44 -4.83 -8.51 18.94
CA ALA A 44 -5.15 -9.78 19.61
C ALA A 44 -3.92 -10.37 20.33
N SER A 45 -2.76 -10.34 19.68
CA SER A 45 -1.49 -10.79 20.28
C SER A 45 -1.13 -9.94 21.50
N TRP A 46 -1.15 -8.62 21.35
CA TRP A 46 -0.84 -7.68 22.44
C TRP A 46 -1.81 -7.79 23.62
N SER A 47 -3.12 -7.90 23.37
CA SER A 47 -4.11 -8.03 24.43
C SER A 47 -3.95 -9.35 25.21
N GLY A 48 -3.66 -10.44 24.52
CA GLY A 48 -3.36 -11.72 25.16
C GLY A 48 -2.14 -11.66 26.09
N VAL A 49 -1.07 -10.98 25.64
CA VAL A 49 0.12 -10.76 26.48
C VAL A 49 -0.21 -9.86 27.67
N ARG A 50 -0.94 -8.77 27.46
CA ARG A 50 -1.35 -7.87 28.53
C ARG A 50 -2.16 -8.60 29.61
N ASP A 51 -3.08 -9.47 29.21
CA ASP A 51 -3.92 -10.25 30.14
C ASP A 51 -3.06 -11.22 30.95
N GLN A 52 -2.04 -11.85 30.35
CA GLN A 52 -1.07 -12.70 31.02
C GLN A 52 -0.23 -11.94 32.06
N LEU A 53 0.13 -10.69 31.77
CA LEU A 53 0.96 -9.85 32.65
C LEU A 53 0.14 -9.11 33.71
N THR A 54 -1.20 -9.03 33.55
CA THR A 54 -2.07 -8.37 34.52
C THR A 54 -2.08 -9.12 35.84
N GLY A 55 -1.90 -8.41 36.97
CA GLY A 55 -1.82 -8.97 38.30
C GLY A 55 -0.41 -9.31 38.79
N LEU A 56 0.61 -9.33 37.90
CA LEU A 56 2.00 -9.60 38.30
C LEU A 56 2.64 -8.38 38.98
N THR A 57 2.22 -8.07 40.20
CA THR A 57 2.64 -6.86 40.93
C THR A 57 3.79 -7.07 41.88
N ALA A 58 4.04 -8.31 42.32
CA ALA A 58 5.14 -8.65 43.21
C ALA A 58 6.40 -9.06 42.44
N ARG A 59 7.57 -8.91 43.09
CA ARG A 59 8.88 -9.26 42.54
C ARG A 59 9.64 -10.15 43.52
N ALA A 60 10.35 -11.13 42.95
CA ALA A 60 11.28 -11.99 43.67
C ALA A 60 12.55 -12.22 42.85
N VAL A 61 13.62 -12.66 43.49
CA VAL A 61 14.83 -13.08 42.80
C VAL A 61 14.77 -14.58 42.57
N GLY A 62 14.90 -15.01 41.32
CA GLY A 62 15.05 -16.40 40.93
C GLY A 62 16.45 -16.73 40.46
N THR A 63 16.77 -18.02 40.43
CA THR A 63 18.03 -18.53 39.88
C THR A 63 17.74 -19.52 38.76
N VAL A 64 18.42 -19.36 37.63
CA VAL A 64 18.31 -20.28 36.48
C VAL A 64 18.97 -21.61 36.89
N THR A 65 18.22 -22.69 36.89
CA THR A 65 18.70 -24.01 37.30
C THR A 65 18.95 -24.93 36.12
N GLU A 66 18.26 -24.72 35.00
CA GLU A 66 18.36 -25.57 33.81
C GLU A 66 18.08 -24.73 32.55
N THR A 67 18.77 -25.06 31.46
CA THR A 67 18.52 -24.50 30.13
C THR A 67 18.12 -25.61 29.19
N GLU A 68 17.39 -25.29 28.12
CA GLU A 68 16.84 -26.27 27.14
C GLU A 68 15.94 -27.32 27.81
N VAL A 69 15.06 -26.88 28.68
CA VAL A 69 14.16 -27.74 29.47
C VAL A 69 13.34 -28.64 28.53
N GLY A 70 13.43 -29.95 28.76
CA GLY A 70 12.75 -30.94 27.92
C GLY A 70 13.27 -31.01 26.48
N GLY A 71 14.46 -30.53 26.19
CA GLY A 71 15.03 -30.49 24.84
C GLY A 71 14.45 -29.39 23.96
N VAL A 72 13.70 -28.44 24.52
CA VAL A 72 13.15 -27.30 23.81
C VAL A 72 14.12 -26.14 23.90
N ALA A 73 14.63 -25.70 22.75
CA ALA A 73 15.51 -24.54 22.67
C ALA A 73 14.82 -23.28 23.27
N ASP A 74 15.63 -22.37 23.80
CA ASP A 74 15.22 -21.12 24.41
C ASP A 74 14.31 -21.24 25.64
N THR A 75 14.23 -22.43 26.27
CA THR A 75 13.47 -22.65 27.52
C THR A 75 14.41 -22.70 28.71
N VAL A 76 14.09 -21.97 29.76
CA VAL A 76 14.82 -21.95 31.02
C VAL A 76 13.95 -22.37 32.18
N ARG A 77 14.53 -23.07 33.13
CA ARG A 77 13.91 -23.37 34.42
C ARG A 77 14.47 -22.43 35.46
N VAL A 78 13.57 -21.67 36.09
CA VAL A 78 13.94 -20.70 37.13
C VAL A 78 13.34 -21.14 38.46
N ARG A 79 14.21 -21.31 39.46
CA ARG A 79 13.85 -21.59 40.84
C ARG A 79 13.75 -20.28 41.59
N TRP A 80 12.64 -20.04 42.31
CA TRP A 80 12.39 -18.81 43.01
C TRP A 80 11.45 -19.00 44.20
N GLN A 81 11.42 -18.06 45.13
CA GLN A 81 10.56 -18.12 46.30
C GLN A 81 9.76 -16.84 46.43
N PRO A 82 8.42 -16.94 46.46
CA PRO A 82 7.58 -15.79 46.77
C PRO A 82 7.71 -15.39 48.27
N ALA A 83 7.44 -14.12 48.59
CA ALA A 83 7.50 -13.63 49.94
C ALA A 83 6.59 -14.42 50.88
N GLY A 84 7.17 -15.10 51.89
CA GLY A 84 6.44 -15.91 52.84
C GLY A 84 5.87 -17.25 52.33
N GLY A 85 6.21 -17.66 51.11
CA GLY A 85 5.74 -18.89 50.47
C GLY A 85 6.82 -19.97 50.31
N ALA A 86 6.42 -21.15 49.84
CA ALA A 86 7.29 -22.24 49.49
C ALA A 86 8.07 -21.95 48.19
N GLU A 87 9.22 -22.58 48.06
CA GLU A 87 10.04 -22.53 46.83
C GLU A 87 9.23 -23.07 45.65
N ARG A 88 9.38 -22.42 44.51
CA ARG A 88 8.66 -22.74 43.26
C ARG A 88 9.63 -22.84 42.08
N VAL A 89 9.18 -23.55 41.07
CA VAL A 89 9.87 -23.74 39.81
C VAL A 89 9.00 -23.15 38.69
N LEU A 90 9.61 -22.38 37.80
CA LEU A 90 8.95 -21.77 36.65
C LEU A 90 9.72 -22.16 35.38
N ASP A 91 9.07 -22.84 34.46
CA ASP A 91 9.61 -23.10 33.13
C ASP A 91 9.09 -22.00 32.19
N VAL A 92 10.02 -21.25 31.59
CA VAL A 92 9.72 -20.11 30.74
C VAL A 92 10.51 -20.19 29.44
N ARG A 93 9.80 -19.94 28.34
CA ARG A 93 10.44 -19.72 27.04
C ARG A 93 10.88 -18.26 26.94
N LEU A 94 12.14 -18.04 26.54
CA LEU A 94 12.73 -16.74 26.31
C LEU A 94 12.62 -16.34 24.83
N GLY A 95 12.46 -15.04 24.57
CA GLY A 95 12.44 -14.49 23.22
C GLY A 95 13.81 -13.96 22.74
N GLY A 96 14.87 -14.25 23.48
CA GLY A 96 16.22 -13.76 23.19
C GLY A 96 17.30 -14.69 23.72
N SER A 97 18.47 -14.14 24.07
CA SER A 97 19.60 -14.92 24.58
C SER A 97 19.27 -15.64 25.88
N VAL A 98 19.63 -16.92 25.95
CA VAL A 98 19.45 -17.76 27.15
C VAL A 98 20.57 -17.44 28.14
N PRO A 99 20.25 -17.04 29.39
CA PRO A 99 21.24 -16.78 30.41
C PRO A 99 21.85 -18.11 30.90
N PRO A 100 23.12 -18.11 31.34
CA PRO A 100 23.79 -19.33 31.82
C PRO A 100 23.14 -19.83 33.12
N VAL A 101 23.23 -21.15 33.32
CA VAL A 101 22.80 -21.78 34.58
C VAL A 101 23.55 -21.16 35.77
N GLY A 102 22.83 -20.90 36.86
CA GLY A 102 23.31 -20.20 38.06
C GLY A 102 23.15 -18.71 38.03
N SER A 103 22.75 -18.12 36.89
CA SER A 103 22.47 -16.68 36.82
C SER A 103 21.21 -16.31 37.62
N ARG A 104 21.20 -15.10 38.19
CA ARG A 104 20.05 -14.55 38.89
C ARG A 104 19.19 -13.74 37.94
N THR A 105 17.85 -13.90 38.03
CA THR A 105 16.88 -13.14 37.26
C THR A 105 15.75 -12.65 38.16
N GLU A 106 15.14 -11.56 37.80
CA GLU A 106 13.93 -11.09 38.47
C GLU A 106 12.73 -11.90 38.03
N VAL A 107 11.87 -12.31 38.95
CA VAL A 107 10.60 -13.00 38.70
C VAL A 107 9.48 -12.09 39.11
N ALA A 108 8.63 -11.73 38.16
CA ALA A 108 7.38 -11.02 38.39
C ALA A 108 6.28 -12.03 38.63
N TYR A 109 5.47 -11.90 39.71
CA TYR A 109 4.43 -12.85 40.03
C TYR A 109 3.15 -12.20 40.62
N ASP A 110 2.07 -12.90 40.56
CA ASP A 110 0.81 -12.50 41.18
C ASP A 110 0.83 -12.93 42.65
N PRO A 111 0.74 -11.99 43.64
CA PRO A 111 0.73 -12.34 45.05
C PRO A 111 -0.50 -13.16 45.45
N ALA A 112 -1.63 -13.02 44.74
CA ALA A 112 -2.84 -13.80 45.00
C ALA A 112 -2.73 -15.23 44.42
N ASP A 113 -2.04 -15.41 43.31
CA ASP A 113 -1.77 -16.69 42.68
C ASP A 113 -0.30 -16.79 42.20
N PRO A 114 0.61 -17.23 43.07
CA PRO A 114 2.03 -17.35 42.71
C PRO A 114 2.36 -18.41 41.64
N THR A 115 1.38 -19.12 41.10
CA THR A 115 1.57 -19.96 39.90
C THR A 115 1.69 -19.12 38.64
N ARG A 116 1.13 -17.91 38.65
CA ARG A 116 1.27 -16.92 37.55
C ARG A 116 2.51 -16.11 37.82
N ALA A 117 3.55 -16.40 37.05
CA ALA A 117 4.83 -15.72 37.12
C ALA A 117 5.48 -15.62 35.75
N THR A 118 6.36 -14.63 35.57
CA THR A 118 7.16 -14.44 34.37
C THR A 118 8.52 -13.85 34.70
N VAL A 119 9.44 -13.89 33.73
CA VAL A 119 10.76 -13.27 33.83
C VAL A 119 10.95 -12.22 32.74
N PRO A 120 11.83 -11.23 32.95
CA PRO A 120 12.24 -10.30 31.88
C PRO A 120 12.81 -11.09 30.68
N GLY A 121 12.42 -10.68 29.47
CA GLY A 121 12.85 -11.37 28.25
C GLY A 121 12.06 -12.65 27.92
N SER A 122 10.99 -12.97 28.67
CA SER A 122 10.09 -14.06 28.28
C SER A 122 9.53 -13.82 26.87
N ALA A 123 9.32 -14.91 26.12
CA ALA A 123 8.80 -14.85 24.75
C ALA A 123 7.48 -14.04 24.67
N ALA A 124 6.62 -14.17 25.66
CA ALA A 124 5.38 -13.40 25.74
C ALA A 124 5.63 -11.88 25.73
N ILE A 125 6.57 -11.37 26.54
CA ILE A 125 6.89 -9.92 26.57
C ILE A 125 7.50 -9.47 25.25
N VAL A 126 8.42 -10.26 24.67
CA VAL A 126 9.07 -9.95 23.40
C VAL A 126 8.04 -9.92 22.27
N ASP A 127 7.14 -10.90 22.21
CA ASP A 127 6.08 -10.98 21.21
C ASP A 127 5.05 -9.82 21.36
N GLY A 128 4.73 -9.40 22.59
CA GLY A 128 3.91 -8.22 22.82
C GLY A 128 4.54 -6.94 22.31
N ASN A 129 5.82 -6.72 22.57
CA ASN A 129 6.57 -5.56 22.08
C ASN A 129 6.67 -5.56 20.54
N ARG A 130 6.91 -6.74 19.95
CA ARG A 130 6.91 -6.93 18.49
C ARG A 130 5.57 -6.55 17.88
N ALA A 131 4.47 -7.05 18.45
CA ALA A 131 3.12 -6.73 17.98
C ALA A 131 2.83 -5.22 17.99
N LEU A 132 3.31 -4.48 18.99
CA LEU A 132 3.18 -3.01 19.03
C LEU A 132 4.01 -2.33 17.95
N THR A 133 5.24 -2.78 17.71
CA THR A 133 6.10 -2.25 16.65
C THR A 133 5.49 -2.47 15.28
N ASP A 134 5.01 -3.69 15.01
CA ASP A 134 4.31 -4.03 13.76
C ASP A 134 3.05 -3.19 13.58
N ALA A 135 2.24 -3.04 14.62
CA ALA A 135 1.04 -2.21 14.59
C ALA A 135 1.37 -0.76 14.25
N PHE A 136 2.42 -0.20 14.84
CA PHE A 136 2.88 1.16 14.54
C PHE A 136 3.29 1.30 13.07
N CYS A 137 4.11 0.38 12.55
CA CYS A 137 4.57 0.43 11.16
C CYS A 137 3.40 0.28 10.17
N VAL A 138 2.47 -0.62 10.43
CA VAL A 138 1.28 -0.81 9.60
C VAL A 138 0.37 0.43 9.63
N ALA A 139 0.20 1.07 10.80
CA ALA A 139 -0.54 2.31 10.92
C ALA A 139 0.10 3.45 10.10
N VAL A 140 1.43 3.56 10.13
CA VAL A 140 2.18 4.53 9.31
C VAL A 140 1.93 4.28 7.82
N VAL A 141 1.98 3.03 7.35
CA VAL A 141 1.67 2.69 5.94
C VAL A 141 0.23 3.07 5.59
N ALA A 142 -0.74 2.75 6.43
CA ALA A 142 -2.15 3.10 6.19
C ALA A 142 -2.37 4.62 6.10
N ILE A 143 -1.77 5.38 7.02
CA ILE A 143 -1.83 6.85 7.02
C ILE A 143 -1.14 7.41 5.77
N ALA A 144 0.04 6.91 5.41
CA ALA A 144 0.75 7.34 4.21
C ALA A 144 -0.08 7.12 2.94
N VAL A 145 -0.71 5.96 2.79
CA VAL A 145 -1.60 5.64 1.66
C VAL A 145 -2.79 6.59 1.59
N LEU A 146 -3.43 6.87 2.72
CA LEU A 146 -4.55 7.82 2.79
C LEU A 146 -4.13 9.25 2.44
N VAL A 147 -3.05 9.74 3.03
CA VAL A 147 -2.55 11.10 2.80
C VAL A 147 -2.08 11.26 1.35
N LEU A 148 -1.21 10.38 0.87
CA LEU A 148 -0.68 10.47 -0.50
C LEU A 148 -1.79 10.30 -1.54
N GLY A 149 -2.69 9.36 -1.33
CA GLY A 149 -3.86 9.14 -2.17
C GLY A 149 -4.78 10.35 -2.17
N GLY A 150 -5.14 10.85 -0.99
CA GLY A 150 -6.01 12.02 -0.82
C GLY A 150 -5.44 13.28 -1.48
N VAL A 151 -4.17 13.58 -1.24
CA VAL A 151 -3.47 14.72 -1.84
C VAL A 151 -3.47 14.63 -3.38
N ARG A 152 -3.16 13.44 -3.94
CA ARG A 152 -3.18 13.26 -5.40
C ARG A 152 -4.57 13.46 -5.98
N TRP A 153 -5.60 12.88 -5.37
CA TRP A 153 -6.98 13.05 -5.83
C TRP A 153 -7.47 14.48 -5.68
N TRP A 154 -7.05 15.18 -4.63
CA TRP A 154 -7.32 16.60 -4.47
C TRP A 154 -6.80 17.41 -5.66
N PHE A 155 -5.50 17.24 -6.02
CA PHE A 155 -4.92 17.93 -7.17
C PHE A 155 -5.56 17.52 -8.49
N ALA A 156 -5.86 16.24 -8.69
CA ALA A 156 -6.51 15.75 -9.90
C ALA A 156 -7.94 16.30 -10.04
N ALA A 157 -8.72 16.34 -8.96
CA ALA A 157 -10.06 16.89 -8.93
C ALA A 157 -10.07 18.41 -9.13
N ALA A 158 -9.09 19.13 -8.58
CA ALA A 158 -8.93 20.56 -8.80
C ALA A 158 -8.56 20.86 -10.26
N ALA A 159 -7.69 20.05 -10.87
CA ALA A 159 -7.27 20.24 -12.26
C ALA A 159 -8.44 20.13 -13.24
N VAL A 160 -9.33 19.14 -13.08
CA VAL A 160 -10.48 18.96 -13.99
C VAL A 160 -11.62 19.99 -13.84
N ARG A 161 -11.49 20.93 -12.91
CA ARG A 161 -12.42 22.06 -12.71
C ARG A 161 -11.90 23.35 -13.34
N ARG A 162 -10.67 23.35 -13.92
CA ARG A 162 -10.06 24.54 -14.53
C ARG A 162 -10.69 24.88 -15.87
N ARG A 163 -10.41 26.09 -16.35
CA ARG A 163 -10.93 26.59 -17.62
C ARG A 163 -10.40 25.75 -18.79
N PRO A 164 -11.27 25.37 -19.75
CA PRO A 164 -10.86 24.59 -20.91
C PRO A 164 -9.99 25.40 -21.87
N ARG A 165 -8.97 24.74 -22.45
CA ARG A 165 -8.13 25.26 -23.54
C ARG A 165 -7.98 24.20 -24.62
N ARG A 166 -8.19 24.57 -25.88
CA ARG A 166 -8.00 23.67 -27.03
C ARG A 166 -6.59 23.81 -27.55
N ILE A 167 -5.86 22.72 -27.55
CA ILE A 167 -4.47 22.66 -27.98
C ILE A 167 -4.28 21.38 -28.80
N ALA A 168 -3.52 21.48 -29.92
CA ALA A 168 -3.13 20.31 -30.70
C ALA A 168 -2.20 19.43 -29.85
N ALA A 169 -2.53 18.16 -29.76
CA ALA A 169 -1.76 17.19 -28.98
C ALA A 169 -1.84 15.79 -29.59
N ARG A 170 -0.91 14.93 -29.23
CA ARG A 170 -0.94 13.50 -29.53
C ARG A 170 -0.88 12.66 -28.28
N ARG A 171 -1.49 11.50 -28.29
CA ARG A 171 -1.27 10.52 -27.24
C ARG A 171 0.01 9.76 -27.48
N VAL A 172 0.82 9.66 -26.43
CA VAL A 172 2.03 8.86 -26.39
C VAL A 172 1.94 7.89 -25.22
N ARG A 173 2.25 6.63 -25.46
CA ARG A 173 2.42 5.62 -24.41
C ARG A 173 3.90 5.48 -24.13
N ILE A 174 4.31 5.65 -22.89
CA ILE A 174 5.71 5.52 -22.49
C ILE A 174 5.83 4.44 -21.42
N GLN A 175 6.63 3.43 -21.70
CA GLN A 175 6.99 2.38 -20.77
C GLN A 175 8.33 2.71 -20.13
N SER A 176 8.33 2.92 -18.81
CA SER A 176 9.51 3.18 -18.00
C SER A 176 9.64 2.09 -16.94
N GLY A 177 10.61 1.19 -17.11
CA GLY A 177 10.73 0.00 -16.27
C GLY A 177 9.49 -0.88 -16.36
N LEU A 178 8.92 -1.21 -15.21
CA LEU A 178 7.74 -2.07 -15.08
C LEU A 178 6.41 -1.35 -15.31
N LEU A 179 6.41 -0.02 -15.46
CA LEU A 179 5.20 0.77 -15.56
C LEU A 179 5.02 1.38 -16.93
N SER A 180 3.88 1.13 -17.57
CA SER A 180 3.46 1.76 -18.82
C SER A 180 2.42 2.85 -18.51
N ARG A 181 2.55 4.04 -19.13
CA ARG A 181 1.70 5.20 -18.83
C ARG A 181 1.27 5.94 -20.10
N SER A 182 0.05 6.48 -20.08
CA SER A 182 -0.45 7.39 -21.12
C SER A 182 -0.03 8.84 -20.84
N TRP A 183 0.38 9.52 -21.89
CA TRP A 183 0.73 10.93 -21.90
C TRP A 183 0.04 11.64 -23.06
N LEU A 184 -0.30 12.90 -22.85
CA LEU A 184 -0.69 13.81 -23.93
C LEU A 184 0.45 14.79 -24.14
N GLU A 185 1.08 14.70 -25.30
CA GLU A 185 2.17 15.58 -25.74
C GLU A 185 1.58 16.74 -26.54
N THR A 186 1.92 17.98 -26.18
CA THR A 186 1.48 19.17 -26.93
C THR A 186 2.32 19.33 -28.18
N GLU A 187 1.70 19.71 -29.33
CA GLU A 187 2.36 19.95 -30.61
C GLU A 187 3.06 21.32 -30.69
N HIS A 188 2.75 22.24 -29.76
CA HIS A 188 3.29 23.60 -29.76
C HIS A 188 4.54 23.70 -28.89
N GLU A 189 5.49 24.52 -29.34
CA GLU A 189 6.65 24.89 -28.55
C GLU A 189 6.30 25.93 -27.47
N PRO A 190 6.82 25.82 -26.27
CA PRO A 190 7.61 24.68 -25.77
C PRO A 190 6.74 23.45 -25.48
N GLN A 191 7.20 22.27 -25.93
CA GLN A 191 6.47 21.02 -25.74
C GLN A 191 6.23 20.70 -24.24
N ARG A 192 5.09 20.09 -23.96
CA ARG A 192 4.70 19.63 -22.62
C ARG A 192 4.14 18.21 -22.68
N TRP A 193 4.43 17.43 -21.64
CA TRP A 193 3.94 16.06 -21.47
C TRP A 193 3.01 16.02 -20.27
N VAL A 194 1.72 15.85 -20.55
CA VAL A 194 0.66 15.78 -19.54
C VAL A 194 0.35 14.32 -19.25
N PRO A 195 0.71 13.79 -18.05
CA PRO A 195 0.38 12.42 -17.69
C PRO A 195 -1.11 12.32 -17.38
N VAL A 196 -1.77 11.34 -17.99
CA VAL A 196 -3.21 11.12 -17.81
C VAL A 196 -3.49 9.68 -17.40
N HIS A 197 -4.55 9.50 -16.61
CA HIS A 197 -5.05 8.16 -16.34
C HIS A 197 -5.58 7.53 -17.64
N PHE A 198 -5.34 6.23 -17.80
CA PHE A 198 -5.79 5.51 -18.96
C PHE A 198 -7.32 5.59 -19.11
N ASP A 199 -7.76 5.93 -20.30
CA ASP A 199 -9.14 5.79 -20.77
C ASP A 199 -9.12 5.19 -22.18
N PRO A 200 -10.03 4.27 -22.52
CA PRO A 200 -10.11 3.67 -23.87
C PRO A 200 -10.17 4.69 -25.00
N LEU A 201 -10.76 5.87 -24.76
CA LEU A 201 -10.81 6.96 -25.74
C LEU A 201 -9.43 7.45 -26.18
N LEU A 202 -8.44 7.41 -25.26
CA LEU A 202 -7.08 7.82 -25.59
C LEU A 202 -6.46 6.98 -26.70
N VAL A 203 -6.77 5.69 -26.76
CA VAL A 203 -6.23 4.77 -27.76
C VAL A 203 -6.79 5.03 -29.15
N THR A 204 -8.01 5.55 -29.22
CA THR A 204 -8.72 5.83 -30.48
C THR A 204 -8.48 7.25 -30.99
N LEU A 205 -7.68 8.07 -30.29
CA LEU A 205 -7.37 9.42 -30.75
C LEU A 205 -6.46 9.38 -31.98
N PRO A 206 -6.82 10.10 -33.07
CA PRO A 206 -5.90 10.36 -34.18
C PRO A 206 -4.68 11.15 -33.68
N ALA A 207 -3.52 10.95 -34.27
CA ALA A 207 -2.33 11.68 -33.91
C ALA A 207 -1.78 12.47 -35.13
N PRO A 208 -1.74 13.82 -35.08
CA PRO A 208 -2.18 14.72 -34.01
C PRO A 208 -3.69 14.99 -34.03
N THR A 209 -4.25 15.49 -32.90
CA THR A 209 -5.63 15.91 -32.81
C THR A 209 -5.78 17.10 -31.86
N THR A 210 -6.88 17.86 -31.97
CA THR A 210 -7.17 18.93 -31.00
C THR A 210 -7.79 18.34 -29.75
N VAL A 211 -7.10 18.47 -28.61
CA VAL A 211 -7.55 18.04 -27.29
C VAL A 211 -7.97 19.27 -26.46
N THR A 212 -9.06 19.15 -25.74
CA THR A 212 -9.47 20.17 -24.76
C THR A 212 -8.77 19.88 -23.44
N PHE A 213 -7.73 20.65 -23.10
CA PHE A 213 -7.10 20.59 -21.79
C PHE A 213 -7.89 21.39 -20.76
N LEU A 214 -8.00 20.85 -19.55
CA LEU A 214 -8.59 21.50 -18.39
C LEU A 214 -7.46 22.11 -17.55
N GLY A 215 -7.15 23.38 -17.81
CA GLY A 215 -5.97 24.12 -17.37
C GLY A 215 -5.01 24.42 -18.52
N ASP A 216 -3.91 25.11 -18.19
CA ASP A 216 -2.87 25.51 -19.14
C ASP A 216 -1.61 24.62 -18.99
N PRO A 217 -1.29 23.72 -19.94
CA PRO A 217 -0.08 22.89 -19.85
C PRO A 217 1.24 23.66 -19.71
N LEU A 218 1.26 24.94 -20.09
CA LEU A 218 2.45 25.78 -19.98
C LEU A 218 2.67 26.38 -18.59
N ARG A 219 1.57 26.59 -17.85
CA ARG A 219 1.58 27.33 -16.58
C ARG A 219 1.20 26.46 -15.38
N ASP A 220 0.31 25.50 -15.60
CA ASP A 220 -0.24 24.67 -14.54
C ASP A 220 0.54 23.38 -14.37
N SER A 221 0.85 23.04 -13.13
CA SER A 221 1.55 21.78 -12.82
C SER A 221 0.66 20.53 -12.89
N TRP A 222 -0.67 20.71 -12.78
CA TRP A 222 -1.66 19.63 -12.91
C TRP A 222 -2.72 20.06 -13.92
N VAL A 223 -2.88 19.27 -14.98
CA VAL A 223 -3.79 19.58 -16.09
C VAL A 223 -4.57 18.32 -16.44
N GLY A 224 -5.91 18.43 -16.45
CA GLY A 224 -6.79 17.40 -16.97
C GLY A 224 -7.00 17.53 -18.47
N ALA A 225 -7.75 16.61 -19.04
CA ALA A 225 -8.19 16.71 -20.44
C ALA A 225 -9.69 16.37 -20.56
N GLU A 226 -10.31 16.82 -21.64
CA GLU A 226 -11.66 16.43 -22.02
C GLU A 226 -11.64 15.96 -23.47
N ILE A 227 -12.14 14.75 -23.69
CA ILE A 227 -12.19 14.09 -24.99
C ILE A 227 -13.61 13.57 -25.18
N ASP A 228 -14.28 13.98 -26.24
CA ASP A 228 -15.68 13.62 -26.53
C ASP A 228 -16.63 13.85 -25.34
N GLY A 229 -16.46 14.99 -24.62
CA GLY A 229 -17.26 15.34 -23.45
C GLY A 229 -16.92 14.56 -22.18
N ARG A 230 -15.93 13.69 -22.24
CA ARG A 230 -15.47 12.86 -21.11
C ARG A 230 -14.22 13.43 -20.46
N ARG A 231 -14.26 13.62 -19.14
CA ARG A 231 -13.13 14.14 -18.38
C ARG A 231 -12.09 13.06 -18.11
N ILE A 232 -10.85 13.33 -18.51
CA ILE A 232 -9.68 12.49 -18.26
C ILE A 232 -8.87 13.13 -17.14
N TYR A 233 -8.70 12.38 -16.05
CA TYR A 233 -7.99 12.86 -14.87
C TYR A 233 -6.47 12.81 -15.07
N PRO A 234 -5.72 13.82 -14.57
CA PRO A 234 -4.27 13.78 -14.61
C PRO A 234 -3.72 12.71 -13.66
N ALA A 235 -2.76 11.94 -14.14
CA ALA A 235 -2.05 10.91 -13.39
C ALA A 235 -0.76 11.43 -12.72
N GLY A 236 -0.50 12.75 -12.79
CA GLY A 236 0.67 13.39 -12.20
C GLY A 236 0.87 14.82 -12.69
N ARG A 237 2.04 15.37 -12.38
CA ARG A 237 2.43 16.72 -12.81
C ARG A 237 2.83 16.75 -14.28
N VAL A 238 2.52 17.86 -14.96
CA VAL A 238 3.02 18.18 -16.30
C VAL A 238 4.54 18.19 -16.29
N ARG A 239 5.15 17.64 -17.34
CA ARG A 239 6.60 17.64 -17.52
C ARG A 239 7.02 18.59 -18.65
N THR A 240 8.18 19.22 -18.46
CA THR A 240 8.82 20.09 -19.43
C THR A 240 9.81 19.36 -20.36
N SER A 241 10.16 18.13 -20.02
CA SER A 241 11.02 17.24 -20.79
C SER A 241 10.34 15.92 -21.07
N GLU A 242 10.69 15.30 -22.18
CA GLU A 242 10.18 13.99 -22.55
C GLU A 242 10.44 12.96 -21.44
N PRO A 243 9.41 12.20 -21.03
CA PRO A 243 9.60 11.13 -20.06
C PRO A 243 10.51 10.03 -20.62
N ARG A 244 11.45 9.56 -19.80
CA ARG A 244 12.36 8.48 -20.21
C ARG A 244 11.60 7.15 -20.32
N GLY A 245 11.88 6.38 -21.38
CA GLY A 245 11.30 5.05 -21.58
C GLY A 245 11.09 4.70 -23.03
N ARG A 246 10.51 3.51 -23.26
CA ARG A 246 10.12 3.07 -24.61
C ARG A 246 8.83 3.78 -25.00
N ARG A 247 8.93 4.60 -26.03
CA ARG A 247 7.83 5.37 -26.60
C ARG A 247 7.04 4.54 -27.62
N VAL A 248 5.72 4.66 -27.60
CA VAL A 248 4.80 4.14 -28.60
C VAL A 248 3.74 5.20 -28.88
N ASP A 249 3.71 5.72 -30.08
CA ASP A 249 2.77 6.75 -30.52
C ASP A 249 1.47 6.11 -31.03
N ASN A 250 0.36 6.85 -30.93
CA ASN A 250 -0.86 6.46 -31.61
C ASN A 250 -0.68 6.58 -33.12
N PRO A 251 -1.33 5.69 -33.92
CA PRO A 251 -1.37 5.84 -35.35
C PRO A 251 -2.14 7.10 -35.78
N MET A 252 -1.82 7.63 -36.94
CA MET A 252 -2.54 8.79 -37.52
C MET A 252 -4.02 8.49 -37.71
N ARG A 253 -4.37 7.26 -38.03
CA ARG A 253 -5.75 6.75 -38.14
C ARG A 253 -5.88 5.44 -37.36
N PRO A 254 -6.51 5.50 -36.17
CA PRO A 254 -6.79 4.30 -35.41
C PRO A 254 -7.71 3.35 -36.19
N ASP A 255 -7.37 2.06 -36.19
CA ASP A 255 -8.19 1.02 -36.81
C ASP A 255 -9.24 0.45 -35.83
N ALA A 256 -10.19 -0.31 -36.37
CA ALA A 256 -11.26 -0.93 -35.60
C ALA A 256 -10.71 -1.96 -34.58
N ASP A 257 -9.55 -2.59 -34.85
CA ASP A 257 -8.90 -3.52 -33.95
C ASP A 257 -8.30 -2.83 -32.75
N THR A 258 -7.72 -1.66 -32.96
CA THR A 258 -7.23 -0.80 -31.89
C THR A 258 -8.36 -0.39 -30.94
N ALA A 259 -9.50 0.02 -31.49
CA ALA A 259 -10.70 0.35 -30.71
C ALA A 259 -11.24 -0.86 -29.92
N ARG A 260 -11.27 -2.05 -30.53
CA ARG A 260 -11.68 -3.30 -29.84
C ARG A 260 -10.72 -3.66 -28.70
N ARG A 261 -9.41 -3.56 -28.91
CA ARG A 261 -8.38 -3.80 -27.86
C ARG A 261 -8.55 -2.84 -26.69
N ALA A 262 -8.76 -1.56 -26.96
CA ALA A 262 -8.99 -0.56 -25.93
C ALA A 262 -10.21 -0.86 -25.05
N ARG A 263 -11.33 -1.32 -25.65
CA ARG A 263 -12.55 -1.70 -24.92
C ARG A 263 -12.37 -2.95 -24.05
N ARG A 264 -11.41 -3.82 -24.36
CA ARG A 264 -11.07 -5.01 -23.57
C ARG A 264 -10.18 -4.71 -22.36
N ALA A 265 -9.79 -3.46 -22.14
CA ALA A 265 -9.01 -3.04 -20.98
C ALA A 265 -9.86 -3.10 -19.70
N THR A 266 -9.96 -4.29 -19.13
CA THR A 266 -10.68 -4.57 -17.87
C THR A 266 -9.79 -4.32 -16.66
N LEU A 267 -10.39 -4.22 -15.46
CA LEU A 267 -9.67 -4.13 -14.20
C LEU A 267 -8.65 -5.27 -14.04
N GLY A 268 -9.02 -6.51 -14.42
CA GLY A 268 -8.12 -7.66 -14.36
C GLY A 268 -6.87 -7.49 -15.24
N ARG A 269 -7.01 -6.88 -16.43
CA ARG A 269 -5.85 -6.59 -17.29
C ARG A 269 -4.93 -5.52 -16.72
N HIS A 270 -5.47 -4.49 -16.06
CA HIS A 270 -4.67 -3.53 -15.30
C HIS A 270 -3.87 -4.24 -14.20
N LEU A 271 -4.54 -5.05 -13.38
CA LEU A 271 -3.89 -5.81 -12.31
C LEU A 271 -2.81 -6.76 -12.82
N LEU A 272 -3.05 -7.43 -13.95
CA LEU A 272 -2.06 -8.33 -14.55
C LEU A 272 -0.80 -7.59 -15.02
N LEU A 273 -0.97 -6.40 -15.61
CA LEU A 273 0.19 -5.58 -16.02
C LEU A 273 0.91 -4.98 -14.83
N ASP A 274 0.18 -4.61 -13.78
CA ASP A 274 0.75 -4.09 -12.55
C ASP A 274 1.30 -5.22 -11.65
N ALA A 275 1.05 -6.50 -11.97
CA ALA A 275 1.55 -7.66 -11.21
C ALA A 275 3.09 -7.67 -11.09
N ALA A 276 3.80 -7.11 -12.08
CA ALA A 276 5.25 -6.94 -11.99
C ALA A 276 5.69 -6.06 -10.81
N LEU A 277 4.82 -5.15 -10.34
CA LEU A 277 5.08 -4.32 -9.14
C LEU A 277 4.95 -5.09 -7.83
N VAL A 278 4.35 -6.29 -7.87
CA VAL A 278 4.24 -7.20 -6.73
C VAL A 278 5.51 -8.04 -6.56
N ALA A 279 6.29 -8.23 -7.62
CA ALA A 279 7.49 -9.08 -7.60
C ALA A 279 8.48 -8.81 -6.44
N PRO A 280 8.77 -7.55 -6.04
CA PRO A 280 9.65 -7.29 -4.91
C PRO A 280 9.01 -7.53 -3.54
N ALA A 281 7.68 -7.73 -3.44
CA ALA A 281 7.00 -7.84 -2.16
C ALA A 281 7.49 -8.99 -1.25
N PRO A 282 7.76 -10.21 -1.76
CA PRO A 282 8.32 -11.28 -0.91
C PRO A 282 9.69 -10.94 -0.31
N LEU A 283 10.51 -10.16 -1.04
CA LEU A 283 11.82 -9.71 -0.54
C LEU A 283 11.65 -8.64 0.54
N VAL A 284 10.70 -7.72 0.36
CA VAL A 284 10.35 -6.73 1.40
C VAL A 284 9.85 -7.43 2.65
N GLY A 285 8.99 -8.44 2.50
CA GLY A 285 8.50 -9.26 3.60
C GLY A 285 9.61 -10.01 4.31
N LEU A 286 10.53 -10.62 3.56
CA LEU A 286 11.70 -11.33 4.12
C LEU A 286 12.61 -10.39 4.92
N PHE A 287 12.88 -9.22 4.37
CA PHE A 287 13.66 -8.19 5.05
C PHE A 287 12.99 -7.73 6.35
N TRP A 288 11.67 -7.52 6.32
CA TRP A 288 10.92 -7.17 7.51
C TRP A 288 10.98 -8.29 8.57
N ALA A 289 10.68 -9.53 8.18
CA ALA A 289 10.73 -10.67 9.09
C ALA A 289 12.11 -10.89 9.72
N TYR A 290 13.17 -10.58 8.97
CA TYR A 290 14.54 -10.62 9.47
C TYR A 290 14.79 -9.55 10.54
N LEU A 291 14.35 -8.31 10.30
CA LEU A 291 14.51 -7.20 11.25
C LEU A 291 13.69 -7.40 12.52
N ASP A 292 12.47 -7.88 12.36
CA ASP A 292 11.50 -8.08 13.44
C ASP A 292 11.75 -9.38 14.22
N GLY A 293 12.35 -10.38 13.58
CA GLY A 293 12.48 -11.73 14.16
C GLY A 293 11.14 -12.48 14.27
N GLY A 294 10.07 -12.01 13.57
CA GLY A 294 8.71 -12.52 13.66
C GLY A 294 8.41 -13.79 12.87
N GLY A 295 9.36 -14.31 12.12
CA GLY A 295 9.22 -15.56 11.38
C GLY A 295 8.25 -15.51 10.22
N LEU A 296 7.57 -16.63 9.94
CA LEU A 296 6.72 -16.78 8.76
C LEU A 296 5.48 -15.89 8.76
N SER A 297 4.88 -15.64 9.91
CA SER A 297 3.69 -14.79 10.04
C SER A 297 4.00 -13.33 9.73
N SER A 298 5.10 -12.79 10.25
CA SER A 298 5.58 -11.45 9.95
C SER A 298 5.95 -11.30 8.47
N TRP A 299 6.65 -12.30 7.91
CA TRP A 299 6.94 -12.34 6.48
C TRP A 299 5.67 -12.28 5.62
N ALA A 300 4.66 -13.08 5.93
CA ALA A 300 3.42 -13.15 5.16
C ALA A 300 2.64 -11.83 5.23
N GLY A 301 2.50 -11.25 6.43
CA GLY A 301 1.82 -9.98 6.64
C GLY A 301 2.49 -8.83 5.88
N ALA A 302 3.80 -8.67 6.03
CA ALA A 302 4.56 -7.64 5.34
C ALA A 302 4.57 -7.83 3.82
N THR A 303 4.67 -9.08 3.32
CA THR A 303 4.57 -9.40 1.90
C THR A 303 3.20 -9.00 1.33
N ALA A 304 2.11 -9.33 2.03
CA ALA A 304 0.76 -8.98 1.59
C ALA A 304 0.57 -7.47 1.49
N ILE A 305 0.99 -6.71 2.50
CA ILE A 305 0.90 -5.24 2.50
C ILE A 305 1.76 -4.67 1.38
N ALA A 306 3.02 -5.10 1.23
CA ALA A 306 3.91 -4.62 0.17
C ALA A 306 3.37 -4.90 -1.24
N ALA A 307 2.78 -6.08 -1.45
CA ALA A 307 2.15 -6.47 -2.72
C ALA A 307 1.00 -5.53 -3.10
N VAL A 308 0.07 -5.28 -2.16
CA VAL A 308 -1.09 -4.42 -2.43
C VAL A 308 -0.67 -2.95 -2.58
N VAL A 309 0.33 -2.47 -1.84
CA VAL A 309 0.93 -1.13 -2.00
C VAL A 309 1.61 -1.01 -3.37
N GLY A 310 2.26 -2.06 -3.87
CA GLY A 310 2.80 -2.12 -5.23
C GLY A 310 1.70 -1.87 -6.29
N LEU A 311 0.61 -2.64 -6.24
CA LEU A 311 -0.54 -2.46 -7.12
C LEU A 311 -1.18 -1.07 -6.99
N TRP A 312 -1.35 -0.59 -5.76
CA TRP A 312 -1.85 0.76 -5.49
C TRP A 312 -0.99 1.84 -6.14
N THR A 313 0.34 1.68 -6.09
CA THR A 313 1.28 2.60 -6.74
C THR A 313 1.08 2.63 -8.26
N GLY A 314 0.86 1.48 -8.90
CA GLY A 314 0.53 1.37 -10.33
C GLY A 314 -0.74 2.15 -10.69
N ALA A 315 -1.83 1.90 -9.97
CA ALA A 315 -3.10 2.57 -10.19
C ALA A 315 -3.01 4.10 -10.06
N TYR A 316 -2.33 4.58 -9.01
CA TYR A 316 -2.18 6.02 -8.78
C TYR A 316 -1.21 6.70 -9.75
N ARG A 317 -0.28 5.97 -10.35
CA ARG A 317 0.59 6.48 -11.42
C ARG A 317 -0.07 6.43 -12.79
N GLY A 318 -1.27 5.86 -12.91
CA GLY A 318 -2.03 5.80 -14.15
C GLY A 318 -1.45 4.75 -15.11
N SER A 319 -1.37 3.49 -14.67
CA SER A 319 -0.97 2.37 -15.53
C SER A 319 -1.85 2.26 -16.77
N ASP A 320 -1.23 1.93 -17.90
CA ASP A 320 -1.83 1.88 -19.22
C ASP A 320 -1.82 0.43 -19.75
N PRO A 321 -3.00 -0.24 -19.82
CA PRO A 321 -3.12 -1.63 -20.21
C PRO A 321 -3.22 -1.84 -21.73
N SER A 322 -3.12 -0.81 -22.55
CA SER A 322 -3.28 -0.90 -24.01
C SER A 322 -2.10 -1.56 -24.74
#